data_3f4940a9778cec919101bbeb7c5eac74
#
_entry.id   3f4940a9778cec919101bbeb7c5eac74
#
_cell.length_a   1.000
_cell.length_b   1.000
_cell.length_c   1.000
_cell.angle_alpha   90.00
_cell.angle_beta   90.00
_cell.angle_gamma   90.00
#
_symmetry.space_group_name_H-M   'P 1'
#
loop_
_entity.id
_entity.type
_entity.pdbx_description
1 polymer ?
#
loop_
_entity_poly.entity_id
_entity_poly.type
_entity_poly.pdbx_seq_one_letter_code
_entity_poly.pdbx_strand_id
1 'polypeptide(L)'
;MRFLIISDIHSNLEALVAVFSELHNQNEQIDRVLILGDIVGYGVNPNECCTIIKFLKSGKPTLKKEIQTIIQSIDIGATERENIINYLFSLGKKTTIIAGNHDQRVIGQLNTVMASSAGISINWTKKVIHDDNVRFLKSLPLTEKLLEFKIELVHSTSSRPQDYVYVMNSILLSYNLLHSKITFAGHTHKPAAYLYTKHKRDVSASVFIPADKFDKNLKMTESGSSERLESFDISIEPDQRYYINPGSVGQPRDGIPMASYMIYDTVAKKVYLEKAEYDIEGVRKKILEAALPFDLANRIVSGI
;
A
#
# COMPACT_ATOMS: atom_id res chain seq x y z
N MET A 1 1.62 10.32 -17.71
CA MET A 1 2.13 9.12 -17.03
C MET A 1 1.16 8.75 -15.92
N ARG A 2 0.93 7.44 -15.74
CA ARG A 2 0.07 6.92 -14.67
C ARG A 2 0.93 6.19 -13.65
N PHE A 3 0.83 6.58 -12.39
CA PHE A 3 1.57 6.00 -11.27
C PHE A 3 0.63 5.19 -10.40
N LEU A 4 0.96 3.93 -10.15
CA LEU A 4 0.33 3.13 -9.11
C LEU A 4 0.96 3.49 -7.77
N ILE A 5 0.15 3.83 -6.77
CA ILE A 5 0.59 4.12 -5.41
C ILE A 5 -0.02 3.07 -4.47
N ILE A 6 0.85 2.28 -3.84
CA ILE A 6 0.48 1.25 -2.85
C ILE A 6 1.27 1.41 -1.57
N SER A 7 0.69 1.00 -0.46
CA SER A 7 1.30 1.05 0.87
C SER A 7 0.80 -0.08 1.76
N ASP A 8 1.54 -0.36 2.82
CA ASP A 8 1.08 -1.21 3.92
C ASP A 8 0.59 -2.58 3.41
N ILE A 9 1.48 -3.26 2.66
CA ILE A 9 1.21 -4.58 2.03
C ILE A 9 1.10 -5.68 3.09
N HIS A 10 1.92 -5.55 4.15
CA HIS A 10 1.84 -6.39 5.33
C HIS A 10 1.78 -7.90 5.07
N SER A 11 2.64 -8.39 4.20
CA SER A 11 2.74 -9.82 3.90
C SER A 11 1.41 -10.47 3.48
N ASN A 12 0.46 -9.70 2.95
CA ASN A 12 -0.82 -10.17 2.42
C ASN A 12 -0.69 -10.37 0.90
N LEU A 13 -0.35 -11.59 0.53
CA LEU A 13 -0.08 -11.95 -0.87
C LEU A 13 -1.36 -11.87 -1.71
N GLU A 14 -2.47 -12.35 -1.18
CA GLU A 14 -3.76 -12.36 -1.86
C GLU A 14 -4.20 -10.93 -2.21
N ALA A 15 -4.10 -10.02 -1.25
CA ALA A 15 -4.45 -8.62 -1.45
C ALA A 15 -3.51 -7.92 -2.46
N LEU A 16 -2.20 -8.20 -2.37
CA LEU A 16 -1.23 -7.65 -3.33
C LEU A 16 -1.51 -8.12 -4.75
N VAL A 17 -1.81 -9.40 -4.93
CA VAL A 17 -2.09 -9.98 -6.24
C VAL A 17 -3.42 -9.49 -6.79
N ALA A 18 -4.43 -9.33 -5.93
CA ALA A 18 -5.73 -8.78 -6.31
C ALA A 18 -5.64 -7.36 -6.89
N VAL A 19 -4.74 -6.49 -6.34
CA VAL A 19 -4.48 -5.17 -6.94
C VAL A 19 -3.99 -5.30 -8.39
N PHE A 20 -3.06 -6.22 -8.67
CA PHE A 20 -2.57 -6.41 -10.04
C PHE A 20 -3.59 -7.08 -10.97
N SER A 21 -4.44 -7.96 -10.43
CA SER A 21 -5.57 -8.54 -11.17
C SER A 21 -6.55 -7.46 -11.59
N GLU A 22 -6.93 -6.58 -10.66
CA GLU A 22 -7.87 -5.49 -10.93
C GLU A 22 -7.32 -4.50 -11.96
N LEU A 23 -6.05 -4.09 -11.83
CA LEU A 23 -5.40 -3.23 -12.81
C LEU A 23 -5.35 -3.85 -14.21
N HIS A 24 -5.10 -5.17 -14.31
CA HIS A 24 -5.15 -5.89 -15.58
C HIS A 24 -6.57 -5.91 -16.16
N ASN A 25 -7.58 -6.22 -15.34
CA ASN A 25 -8.99 -6.31 -15.77
C ASN A 25 -9.52 -4.95 -16.27
N GLN A 26 -9.05 -3.86 -15.67
CA GLN A 26 -9.37 -2.50 -16.09
C GLN A 26 -8.51 -2.01 -17.28
N ASN A 27 -7.60 -2.84 -17.81
CA ASN A 27 -6.62 -2.47 -18.83
C ASN A 27 -5.79 -1.23 -18.47
N GLU A 28 -5.51 -1.05 -17.17
CA GLU A 28 -4.73 0.09 -16.70
C GLU A 28 -3.26 0.00 -17.15
N GLN A 29 -2.79 1.05 -17.81
CA GLN A 29 -1.40 1.17 -18.24
C GLN A 29 -0.62 1.95 -17.19
N ILE A 30 0.14 1.24 -16.37
CA ILE A 30 0.94 1.84 -15.30
C ILE A 30 2.37 2.08 -15.78
N ASP A 31 2.80 3.33 -15.75
CA ASP A 31 4.16 3.75 -16.12
C ASP A 31 5.16 3.59 -14.98
N ARG A 32 4.73 3.72 -13.72
CA ARG A 32 5.59 3.64 -12.54
C ARG A 32 4.81 3.16 -11.31
N VAL A 33 5.47 2.37 -10.46
CA VAL A 33 4.91 1.92 -9.17
C VAL A 33 5.63 2.64 -8.02
N LEU A 34 4.86 3.22 -7.09
CA LEU A 34 5.35 3.87 -5.88
C LEU A 34 4.89 3.07 -4.67
N ILE A 35 5.85 2.56 -3.88
CA ILE A 35 5.57 1.70 -2.72
C ILE A 35 6.04 2.41 -1.45
N LEU A 36 5.09 2.70 -0.56
CA LEU A 36 5.30 3.57 0.58
C LEU A 36 5.72 2.83 1.86
N GLY A 37 6.23 1.61 1.72
CA GLY A 37 6.74 0.81 2.84
C GLY A 37 5.71 -0.11 3.48
N ASP A 38 6.13 -0.71 4.60
CA ASP A 38 5.41 -1.77 5.32
C ASP A 38 5.06 -2.94 4.40
N ILE A 39 6.09 -3.45 3.71
CA ILE A 39 5.98 -4.63 2.83
C ILE A 39 5.67 -5.87 3.67
N VAL A 40 6.26 -5.96 4.87
CA VAL A 40 6.16 -7.12 5.77
C VAL A 40 5.47 -6.79 7.10
N GLY A 41 5.26 -7.82 7.93
CA GLY A 41 4.54 -7.73 9.19
C GLY A 41 3.05 -8.09 9.04
N TYR A 42 2.37 -8.36 10.13
CA TYR A 42 0.98 -8.81 10.26
C TYR A 42 0.66 -10.12 9.54
N GLY A 43 0.74 -10.17 8.22
CA GLY A 43 0.39 -11.33 7.39
C GLY A 43 1.48 -12.39 7.31
N VAL A 44 1.23 -13.44 6.53
CA VAL A 44 2.00 -14.69 6.59
C VAL A 44 2.85 -14.98 5.34
N ASN A 45 2.83 -14.12 4.33
CA ASN A 45 3.57 -14.30 3.09
C ASN A 45 4.69 -13.25 2.89
N PRO A 46 5.62 -13.05 3.88
CA PRO A 46 6.64 -12.01 3.76
C PRO A 46 7.63 -12.26 2.62
N ASN A 47 7.95 -13.51 2.34
CA ASN A 47 8.93 -13.86 1.31
C ASN A 47 8.37 -13.67 -0.10
N GLU A 48 7.13 -14.09 -0.30
CA GLU A 48 6.41 -13.99 -1.55
C GLU A 48 6.19 -12.52 -1.93
N CYS A 49 5.68 -11.71 -0.99
CA CYS A 49 5.52 -10.27 -1.19
C CYS A 49 6.87 -9.59 -1.51
N CYS A 50 7.91 -9.86 -0.73
CA CYS A 50 9.25 -9.33 -1.02
C CYS A 50 9.76 -9.75 -2.41
N THR A 51 9.50 -10.98 -2.85
CA THR A 51 9.95 -11.48 -4.17
C THR A 51 9.27 -10.70 -5.30
N ILE A 52 7.93 -10.50 -5.22
CA ILE A 52 7.20 -9.69 -6.19
C ILE A 52 7.74 -8.26 -6.22
N ILE A 53 7.92 -7.64 -5.05
CA ILE A 53 8.41 -6.26 -4.95
C ILE A 53 9.85 -6.12 -5.45
N LYS A 54 10.74 -7.09 -5.16
CA LYS A 54 12.10 -7.14 -5.74
C LYS A 54 12.07 -7.21 -7.26
N PHE A 55 11.15 -7.98 -7.83
CA PHE A 55 10.99 -8.06 -9.27
C PHE A 55 10.55 -6.71 -9.85
N LEU A 56 9.52 -6.09 -9.29
CA LEU A 56 9.03 -4.77 -9.73
C LEU A 56 10.13 -3.71 -9.69
N LYS A 57 11.03 -3.76 -8.69
CA LYS A 57 12.17 -2.85 -8.57
C LYS A 57 13.26 -3.11 -9.61
N SER A 58 13.59 -4.37 -9.84
CA SER A 58 14.79 -4.76 -10.59
C SER A 58 14.52 -5.21 -12.03
N GLY A 59 13.33 -5.76 -12.29
CA GLY A 59 12.96 -6.44 -13.54
C GLY A 59 13.86 -7.65 -13.83
N LYS A 60 14.52 -8.24 -12.81
CA LYS A 60 15.47 -9.34 -13.00
C LYS A 60 14.79 -10.59 -13.53
N PRO A 61 15.19 -11.12 -14.71
CA PRO A 61 14.59 -12.32 -15.29
C PRO A 61 14.70 -13.56 -14.39
N THR A 62 15.72 -13.62 -13.51
CA THR A 62 15.92 -14.72 -12.56
C THR A 62 14.76 -14.89 -11.57
N LEU A 63 14.03 -13.82 -11.24
CA LEU A 63 12.89 -13.86 -10.34
C LEU A 63 11.58 -14.33 -11.02
N LYS A 64 11.52 -14.39 -12.36
CA LYS A 64 10.29 -14.74 -13.08
C LYS A 64 9.77 -16.12 -12.70
N LYS A 65 10.64 -17.12 -12.59
CA LYS A 65 10.26 -18.49 -12.22
C LYS A 65 9.67 -18.54 -10.80
N GLU A 66 10.28 -17.82 -9.86
CA GLU A 66 9.77 -17.72 -8.48
C GLU A 66 8.39 -17.06 -8.45
N ILE A 67 8.19 -15.97 -9.20
CA ILE A 67 6.89 -15.29 -9.32
C ILE A 67 5.83 -16.23 -9.91
N GLN A 68 6.15 -16.97 -10.95
CA GLN A 68 5.24 -17.96 -11.50
C GLN A 68 4.82 -19.00 -10.45
N THR A 69 5.77 -19.52 -9.68
CA THR A 69 5.49 -20.46 -8.58
C THR A 69 4.60 -19.81 -7.50
N ILE A 70 4.89 -18.56 -7.12
CA ILE A 70 4.10 -17.82 -6.13
C ILE A 70 2.66 -17.64 -6.62
N ILE A 71 2.46 -17.16 -7.84
CA ILE A 71 1.10 -16.94 -8.39
C ILE A 71 0.36 -18.27 -8.58
N GLN A 72 1.05 -19.35 -8.91
CA GLN A 72 0.47 -20.69 -9.00
C GLN A 72 -0.05 -21.22 -7.64
N SER A 73 0.47 -20.74 -6.53
CA SER A 73 0.03 -21.16 -5.19
C SER A 73 -1.25 -20.46 -4.71
N ILE A 74 -1.71 -19.43 -5.41
CA ILE A 74 -2.94 -18.69 -5.07
C ILE A 74 -4.14 -19.40 -5.69
N ASP A 75 -5.24 -19.47 -4.95
CA ASP A 75 -6.47 -20.11 -5.40
C ASP A 75 -7.29 -19.18 -6.30
N ILE A 76 -6.88 -19.08 -7.56
CA ILE A 76 -7.53 -18.34 -8.64
C ILE A 76 -7.49 -19.14 -9.94
N GLY A 77 -8.29 -18.76 -10.95
CA GLY A 77 -8.37 -19.44 -12.22
C GLY A 77 -7.05 -19.46 -13.02
N ALA A 78 -6.82 -20.49 -13.83
CA ALA A 78 -5.57 -20.63 -14.60
C ALA A 78 -5.33 -19.44 -15.55
N THR A 79 -6.38 -18.99 -16.25
CA THR A 79 -6.31 -17.83 -17.16
C THR A 79 -5.95 -16.54 -16.39
N GLU A 80 -6.56 -16.36 -15.23
CA GLU A 80 -6.28 -15.20 -14.37
C GLU A 80 -4.84 -15.21 -13.89
N ARG A 81 -4.29 -16.36 -13.46
CA ARG A 81 -2.88 -16.50 -13.09
C ARG A 81 -1.95 -16.06 -14.23
N GLU A 82 -2.21 -16.50 -15.45
CA GLU A 82 -1.39 -16.14 -16.61
C GLU A 82 -1.47 -14.64 -16.90
N ASN A 83 -2.66 -14.07 -16.85
CA ASN A 83 -2.88 -12.63 -17.03
C ASN A 83 -2.10 -11.81 -16.00
N ILE A 84 -2.18 -12.15 -14.72
CA ILE A 84 -1.46 -11.47 -13.63
C ILE A 84 0.05 -11.59 -13.83
N ILE A 85 0.57 -12.77 -14.16
CA ILE A 85 1.99 -12.98 -14.44
C ILE A 85 2.46 -12.08 -15.57
N ASN A 86 1.73 -12.04 -16.68
CA ASN A 86 2.08 -11.22 -17.84
C ASN A 86 2.00 -9.73 -17.50
N TYR A 87 0.99 -9.31 -16.75
CA TYR A 87 0.87 -7.93 -16.29
C TYR A 87 2.01 -7.51 -15.37
N LEU A 88 2.34 -8.32 -14.36
CA LEU A 88 3.49 -8.07 -13.49
C LEU A 88 4.80 -7.96 -14.28
N PHE A 89 4.99 -8.81 -15.31
CA PHE A 89 6.20 -8.77 -16.13
C PHE A 89 6.27 -7.53 -17.01
N SER A 90 5.13 -6.92 -17.35
CA SER A 90 5.09 -5.64 -18.07
C SER A 90 5.48 -4.44 -17.20
N LEU A 91 5.26 -4.51 -15.88
CA LEU A 91 5.53 -3.44 -14.93
C LEU A 91 7.01 -3.33 -14.49
N GLY A 92 7.82 -4.36 -14.71
CA GLY A 92 9.19 -4.44 -14.18
C GLY A 92 10.09 -3.27 -14.54
N LYS A 93 10.92 -2.82 -13.58
CA LYS A 93 11.98 -1.77 -13.65
C LYS A 93 11.57 -0.31 -13.40
N LYS A 94 10.31 0.01 -13.18
CA LYS A 94 9.87 1.39 -12.96
C LYS A 94 9.26 1.59 -11.56
N THR A 95 9.92 1.08 -10.53
CA THR A 95 9.39 1.09 -9.17
C THR A 95 10.30 1.87 -8.22
N THR A 96 9.70 2.79 -7.48
CA THR A 96 10.32 3.52 -6.37
C THR A 96 9.74 3.00 -5.07
N ILE A 97 10.59 2.63 -4.11
CA ILE A 97 10.21 1.96 -2.87
C ILE A 97 10.92 2.58 -1.70
N ILE A 98 10.20 2.83 -0.62
CA ILE A 98 10.74 3.23 0.68
C ILE A 98 10.44 2.16 1.73
N ALA A 99 11.17 2.19 2.84
CA ALA A 99 10.92 1.32 3.99
C ALA A 99 9.85 1.92 4.92
N GLY A 100 8.97 1.05 5.45
CA GLY A 100 8.06 1.40 6.52
C GLY A 100 8.60 1.00 7.90
N ASN A 101 7.84 1.29 8.96
CA ASN A 101 8.25 1.01 10.32
C ASN A 101 8.22 -0.51 10.65
N HIS A 102 7.32 -1.29 10.03
CA HIS A 102 7.34 -2.74 10.17
C HIS A 102 8.55 -3.37 9.50
N ASP A 103 8.91 -2.91 8.29
CA ASP A 103 10.14 -3.35 7.60
C ASP A 103 11.36 -3.13 8.49
N GLN A 104 11.48 -1.93 9.10
CA GLN A 104 12.58 -1.58 9.98
C GLN A 104 12.61 -2.39 11.27
N ARG A 105 11.44 -2.71 11.86
CA ARG A 105 11.35 -3.58 13.04
C ARG A 105 11.78 -5.01 12.72
N VAL A 106 11.37 -5.54 11.57
CA VAL A 106 11.78 -6.89 11.12
C VAL A 106 13.30 -6.97 10.95
N ILE A 107 13.93 -5.97 10.37
CA ILE A 107 15.40 -5.95 10.19
C ILE A 107 16.19 -5.46 11.43
N GLY A 108 15.50 -5.16 12.53
CA GLY A 108 16.14 -4.79 13.80
C GLY A 108 16.62 -3.34 13.90
N GLN A 109 16.20 -2.45 13.01
CA GLN A 109 16.54 -1.02 13.04
C GLN A 109 15.63 -0.20 13.96
N LEU A 110 14.44 -0.74 14.30
CA LEU A 110 13.52 -0.17 15.26
C LEU A 110 13.19 -1.16 16.36
N ASN A 111 12.99 -0.63 17.58
CA ASN A 111 12.54 -1.42 18.71
C ASN A 111 11.09 -1.89 18.51
N THR A 112 10.78 -3.07 19.04
CA THR A 112 9.45 -3.69 18.95
C THR A 112 8.86 -3.86 20.35
N VAL A 113 7.61 -3.41 20.51
CA VAL A 113 6.84 -3.74 21.73
C VAL A 113 6.36 -5.18 21.61
N MET A 114 6.96 -6.08 22.36
CA MET A 114 6.82 -7.55 22.21
C MET A 114 5.43 -8.07 22.53
N ALA A 115 4.70 -7.43 23.45
CA ALA A 115 3.40 -7.92 23.93
C ALA A 115 2.21 -7.53 23.05
N SER A 116 2.39 -6.71 22.01
CA SER A 116 1.32 -6.34 21.08
C SER A 116 1.19 -7.36 19.94
N SER A 117 0.01 -7.48 19.35
CA SER A 117 -0.21 -8.32 18.16
C SER A 117 0.75 -7.98 17.02
N ALA A 118 1.03 -6.68 16.85
CA ALA A 118 2.06 -6.21 15.92
C ALA A 118 3.44 -6.74 16.28
N GLY A 119 3.82 -6.71 17.58
CA GLY A 119 5.11 -7.22 18.05
C GLY A 119 5.24 -8.73 17.86
N ILE A 120 4.18 -9.48 18.15
CA ILE A 120 4.14 -10.93 17.93
C ILE A 120 4.33 -11.26 16.45
N SER A 121 3.61 -10.57 15.55
CA SER A 121 3.74 -10.77 14.10
C SER A 121 5.12 -10.41 13.57
N ILE A 122 5.73 -9.32 14.06
CA ILE A 122 7.11 -8.94 13.72
C ILE A 122 8.09 -10.06 14.11
N ASN A 123 7.94 -10.61 15.31
CA ASN A 123 8.82 -11.71 15.77
C ASN A 123 8.60 -13.00 14.98
N TRP A 124 7.38 -13.27 14.58
CA TRP A 124 7.08 -14.39 13.69
C TRP A 124 7.74 -14.16 12.32
N THR A 125 7.55 -12.97 11.72
CA THR A 125 8.18 -12.61 10.45
C THR A 125 9.70 -12.75 10.49
N LYS A 126 10.36 -12.31 11.58
CA LYS A 126 11.82 -12.49 11.77
C LYS A 126 12.29 -13.93 11.70
N LYS A 127 11.44 -14.89 12.09
CA LYS A 127 11.79 -16.32 12.08
C LYS A 127 11.66 -16.95 10.70
N VAL A 128 10.77 -16.44 9.84
CA VAL A 128 10.43 -17.06 8.56
C VAL A 128 10.97 -16.32 7.34
N ILE A 129 11.37 -15.06 7.50
CA ILE A 129 11.88 -14.26 6.40
C ILE A 129 13.27 -14.74 5.96
N HIS A 130 13.49 -14.87 4.66
CA HIS A 130 14.78 -15.28 4.10
C HIS A 130 15.81 -14.15 4.17
N ASP A 131 17.08 -14.49 4.35
CA ASP A 131 18.20 -13.54 4.44
C ASP A 131 18.29 -12.59 3.25
N ASP A 132 17.97 -13.04 2.04
CA ASP A 132 17.89 -12.22 0.84
C ASP A 132 16.87 -11.10 0.97
N ASN A 133 15.72 -11.39 1.58
CA ASN A 133 14.66 -10.43 1.80
C ASN A 133 15.03 -9.46 2.92
N VAL A 134 15.73 -9.94 3.96
CA VAL A 134 16.32 -9.06 4.99
C VAL A 134 17.31 -8.08 4.35
N ARG A 135 18.22 -8.56 3.47
CA ARG A 135 19.15 -7.68 2.74
C ARG A 135 18.42 -6.68 1.85
N PHE A 136 17.36 -7.11 1.19
CA PHE A 136 16.52 -6.23 0.36
C PHE A 136 15.87 -5.12 1.20
N LEU A 137 15.19 -5.47 2.30
CA LEU A 137 14.56 -4.49 3.20
C LEU A 137 15.58 -3.51 3.78
N LYS A 138 16.78 -3.97 4.16
CA LYS A 138 17.88 -3.10 4.62
C LYS A 138 18.37 -2.10 3.57
N SER A 139 18.18 -2.39 2.29
CA SER A 139 18.60 -1.51 1.18
C SER A 139 17.58 -0.42 0.83
N LEU A 140 16.40 -0.42 1.46
CA LEU A 140 15.35 0.55 1.18
C LEU A 140 15.61 1.87 1.91
N PRO A 141 15.48 3.03 1.22
CA PRO A 141 15.52 4.33 1.87
C PRO A 141 14.27 4.58 2.71
N LEU A 142 14.33 5.50 3.67
CA LEU A 142 13.18 5.91 4.49
C LEU A 142 12.27 6.92 3.79
N THR A 143 12.84 7.69 2.88
CA THR A 143 12.15 8.70 2.08
C THR A 143 12.74 8.76 0.69
N GLU A 144 11.96 9.19 -0.29
CA GLU A 144 12.43 9.35 -1.66
C GLU A 144 11.76 10.57 -2.31
N LYS A 145 12.47 11.26 -3.21
CA LYS A 145 11.95 12.44 -3.92
C LYS A 145 12.02 12.25 -5.42
N LEU A 146 10.89 12.35 -6.08
CA LEU A 146 10.78 12.39 -7.53
C LEU A 146 10.72 13.85 -7.97
N LEU A 147 11.88 14.50 -8.10
CA LEU A 147 11.99 15.94 -8.33
C LEU A 147 11.30 16.38 -9.62
N GLU A 148 11.37 15.58 -10.66
CA GLU A 148 10.71 15.82 -11.95
C GLU A 148 9.18 15.96 -11.85
N PHE A 149 8.56 15.31 -10.85
CA PHE A 149 7.12 15.34 -10.61
C PHE A 149 6.74 16.18 -9.38
N LYS A 150 7.74 16.71 -8.65
CA LYS A 150 7.54 17.38 -7.35
C LYS A 150 6.80 16.50 -6.34
N ILE A 151 7.12 15.21 -6.34
CA ILE A 151 6.55 14.20 -5.44
C ILE A 151 7.60 13.82 -4.38
N GLU A 152 7.14 13.64 -3.16
CA GLU A 152 7.90 13.06 -2.05
C GLU A 152 7.18 11.82 -1.52
N LEU A 153 7.94 10.77 -1.25
CA LEU A 153 7.46 9.54 -0.65
C LEU A 153 7.98 9.47 0.77
N VAL A 154 7.07 9.26 1.72
CA VAL A 154 7.37 9.03 3.13
C VAL A 154 6.47 7.92 3.64
N HIS A 155 6.91 7.16 4.67
CA HIS A 155 5.97 6.18 5.24
C HIS A 155 4.96 6.86 6.18
N SER A 156 5.39 7.84 6.96
CA SER A 156 4.53 8.62 7.85
C SER A 156 4.71 10.14 7.63
N THR A 157 5.75 10.75 8.19
CA THR A 157 6.08 12.18 7.98
C THR A 157 7.50 12.35 7.47
N SER A 158 7.77 13.45 6.77
CA SER A 158 9.13 13.79 6.30
C SER A 158 10.11 14.03 7.43
N SER A 159 9.64 14.57 8.58
CA SER A 159 10.48 14.89 9.74
C SER A 159 10.69 13.68 10.66
N ARG A 160 9.72 12.78 10.70
CA ARG A 160 9.73 11.58 11.54
C ARG A 160 9.05 10.44 10.78
N PRO A 161 9.75 9.78 9.86
CA PRO A 161 9.16 8.76 9.00
C PRO A 161 8.51 7.59 9.74
N GLN A 162 8.77 7.46 11.03
CA GLN A 162 8.36 6.35 11.89
C GLN A 162 7.27 6.73 12.89
N ASP A 163 6.94 8.02 13.01
CA ASP A 163 5.94 8.50 13.95
C ASP A 163 4.53 8.30 13.38
N TYR A 164 3.61 7.98 14.27
CA TYR A 164 2.21 7.83 13.93
C TYR A 164 1.55 9.20 13.77
N VAL A 165 1.05 9.49 12.57
CA VAL A 165 0.28 10.71 12.30
C VAL A 165 -1.18 10.42 12.51
N TYR A 166 -1.65 10.57 13.76
CA TYR A 166 -3.06 10.31 14.09
C TYR A 166 -3.98 11.51 13.88
N VAL A 167 -3.46 12.72 13.77
CA VAL A 167 -4.27 13.94 13.88
C VAL A 167 -3.86 14.97 12.83
N MET A 168 -4.85 15.67 12.30
CA MET A 168 -4.69 16.80 11.37
C MET A 168 -3.63 17.82 11.86
N ASN A 169 -3.51 18.03 13.17
CA ASN A 169 -2.51 18.93 13.75
C ASN A 169 -1.06 18.48 13.49
N SER A 170 -0.78 17.18 13.50
CA SER A 170 0.55 16.65 13.17
C SER A 170 0.91 16.89 11.70
N ILE A 171 -0.10 16.82 10.82
CA ILE A 171 0.03 17.09 9.39
C ILE A 171 0.22 18.59 9.17
N LEU A 172 -0.55 19.46 9.85
CA LEU A 172 -0.38 20.92 9.81
C LEU A 172 0.99 21.38 10.28
N LEU A 173 1.52 20.77 11.36
CA LEU A 173 2.87 21.01 11.83
C LEU A 173 3.92 20.57 10.81
N SER A 174 3.61 19.59 9.99
CA SER A 174 4.49 19.11 8.92
C SER A 174 4.49 19.98 7.67
N TYR A 175 3.56 20.94 7.53
CA TYR A 175 3.47 21.77 6.31
C TYR A 175 4.77 22.49 5.93
N ASN A 176 5.45 23.05 6.90
CA ASN A 176 6.75 23.72 6.68
C ASN A 176 7.86 22.73 6.30
N LEU A 177 7.64 21.44 6.52
CA LEU A 177 8.53 20.33 6.20
C LEU A 177 8.15 19.65 4.88
N LEU A 178 6.95 19.94 4.33
CA LEU A 178 6.54 19.47 3.01
C LEU A 178 7.22 20.33 1.94
N HIS A 179 8.33 19.82 1.40
CA HIS A 179 9.07 20.52 0.35
C HIS A 179 8.53 20.25 -1.05
N SER A 180 7.71 19.21 -1.20
CA SER A 180 7.15 18.75 -2.46
C SER A 180 5.70 19.20 -2.63
N LYS A 181 5.22 19.19 -3.88
CA LYS A 181 3.83 19.53 -4.20
C LYS A 181 2.86 18.46 -3.72
N ILE A 182 3.26 17.20 -3.90
CA ILE A 182 2.51 16.03 -3.44
C ILE A 182 3.42 15.21 -2.56
N THR A 183 2.96 14.90 -1.36
CA THR A 183 3.58 13.92 -0.47
C THR A 183 2.65 12.71 -0.38
N PHE A 184 3.11 11.56 -0.86
CA PHE A 184 2.41 10.30 -0.64
C PHE A 184 2.94 9.63 0.62
N ALA A 185 2.02 9.17 1.48
CA ALA A 185 2.34 8.53 2.75
C ALA A 185 1.41 7.34 3.02
N GLY A 186 1.85 6.38 3.84
CA GLY A 186 1.08 5.22 4.29
C GLY A 186 0.78 5.23 5.79
N HIS A 187 1.07 4.12 6.46
CA HIS A 187 1.13 3.94 7.92
C HIS A 187 -0.21 3.94 8.66
N THR A 188 -1.15 4.81 8.32
CA THR A 188 -2.46 4.86 9.01
C THR A 188 -3.42 3.79 8.54
N HIS A 189 -3.17 3.19 7.38
CA HIS A 189 -4.03 2.24 6.66
C HIS A 189 -5.41 2.80 6.27
N LYS A 190 -5.58 4.11 6.35
CA LYS A 190 -6.84 4.79 6.01
C LYS A 190 -6.61 5.70 4.82
N PRO A 191 -7.34 5.52 3.72
CA PRO A 191 -7.26 6.46 2.61
C PRO A 191 -7.60 7.86 3.08
N ALA A 192 -6.76 8.83 2.71
CA ALA A 192 -6.98 10.23 3.06
C ALA A 192 -6.25 11.16 2.12
N ALA A 193 -6.81 12.34 1.90
CA ALA A 193 -6.12 13.43 1.24
C ALA A 193 -6.31 14.74 2.01
N TYR A 194 -5.20 15.39 2.27
CA TYR A 194 -5.16 16.67 2.95
C TYR A 194 -4.63 17.71 1.99
N LEU A 195 -5.43 18.75 1.78
CA LEU A 195 -5.07 19.91 0.98
C LEU A 195 -4.54 21.00 1.89
N TYR A 196 -3.40 21.54 1.54
CA TYR A 196 -2.81 22.69 2.21
C TYR A 196 -2.90 23.92 1.33
N THR A 197 -3.55 24.95 1.86
CA THR A 197 -3.58 26.29 1.26
C THR A 197 -2.79 27.24 2.17
N LYS A 198 -1.81 27.93 1.61
CA LYS A 198 -1.05 28.97 2.32
C LYS A 198 -1.73 30.31 2.13
N HIS A 199 -2.30 30.84 3.19
CA HIS A 199 -2.70 32.24 3.27
C HIS A 199 -1.59 33.02 3.98
N LYS A 200 -1.18 34.18 3.46
CA LYS A 200 -0.04 35.05 3.86
C LYS A 200 0.72 34.72 5.15
N ARG A 201 0.08 34.34 6.25
CA ARG A 201 0.68 33.92 7.53
C ARG A 201 0.10 32.64 8.12
N ASP A 202 -1.01 32.14 7.60
CA ASP A 202 -1.73 30.96 8.11
C ASP A 202 -1.73 29.84 7.10
N VAL A 203 -1.70 28.60 7.59
CA VAL A 203 -1.86 27.38 6.81
C VAL A 203 -3.17 26.76 7.21
N SER A 204 -4.08 26.59 6.26
CA SER A 204 -5.28 25.80 6.44
C SER A 204 -5.12 24.43 5.80
N ALA A 205 -5.65 23.39 6.43
CA ALA A 205 -5.76 22.06 5.83
C ALA A 205 -7.25 21.70 5.73
N SER A 206 -7.63 21.21 4.56
CA SER A 206 -8.94 20.61 4.34
C SER A 206 -8.77 19.12 4.09
N VAL A 207 -9.61 18.29 4.72
CA VAL A 207 -9.63 16.84 4.50
C VAL A 207 -10.59 16.57 3.35
N PHE A 208 -10.12 15.90 2.30
CA PHE A 208 -10.92 15.61 1.11
C PHE A 208 -11.55 14.22 1.11
N ILE A 209 -10.98 13.28 1.86
CA ILE A 209 -11.53 11.93 1.96
C ILE A 209 -11.76 11.63 3.44
N PRO A 210 -13.00 11.78 3.94
CA PRO A 210 -13.39 11.10 5.16
C PRO A 210 -13.52 9.60 4.87
N ALA A 211 -12.90 8.78 5.69
CA ALA A 211 -13.04 7.32 5.63
C ALA A 211 -14.50 6.84 5.75
N ASP A 212 -15.40 7.69 6.17
CA ASP A 212 -16.83 7.44 6.38
C ASP A 212 -17.72 7.70 5.16
N LYS A 213 -17.19 8.24 4.06
CA LYS A 213 -17.96 8.47 2.82
C LYS A 213 -17.98 7.30 1.85
N PHE A 214 -17.22 6.24 2.09
CA PHE A 214 -17.44 4.99 1.39
C PHE A 214 -18.74 4.39 1.93
N ASP A 215 -19.80 4.43 1.12
CA ASP A 215 -21.12 3.96 1.51
C ASP A 215 -21.05 2.48 1.90
N LYS A 216 -21.45 2.18 3.14
CA LYS A 216 -21.57 0.81 3.68
C LYS A 216 -22.70 0.00 3.01
N ASN A 217 -23.40 0.59 2.03
CA ASN A 217 -24.55 0.01 1.33
C ASN A 217 -24.21 -0.51 -0.07
N LEU A 218 -23.00 -1.04 -0.29
CA LEU A 218 -22.77 -1.85 -1.49
C LEU A 218 -23.68 -3.07 -1.44
N LYS A 219 -24.87 -2.94 -2.00
CA LYS A 219 -25.71 -4.09 -2.35
C LYS A 219 -25.00 -4.82 -3.47
N MET A 220 -24.50 -6.01 -3.20
CA MET A 220 -24.19 -6.99 -4.22
C MET A 220 -25.45 -7.15 -5.08
N THR A 221 -25.43 -6.68 -6.30
CA THR A 221 -26.49 -6.99 -7.25
C THR A 221 -26.30 -8.44 -7.66
N GLU A 222 -27.38 -9.23 -7.64
CA GLU A 222 -27.40 -10.66 -8.02
C GLU A 222 -26.99 -10.94 -9.47
N SER A 223 -26.58 -9.93 -10.22
CA SER A 223 -26.27 -10.01 -11.66
C SER A 223 -24.79 -9.95 -12.01
N GLY A 224 -23.84 -10.09 -11.07
CA GLY A 224 -22.42 -10.28 -11.41
C GLY A 224 -21.74 -9.12 -12.18
N SER A 225 -22.40 -8.00 -12.40
CA SER A 225 -21.78 -6.79 -12.92
C SER A 225 -21.37 -5.91 -11.75
N SER A 226 -20.06 -5.81 -11.49
CA SER A 226 -19.52 -4.84 -10.57
C SER A 226 -19.85 -3.43 -11.08
N GLU A 227 -20.90 -2.80 -10.53
CA GLU A 227 -20.99 -1.36 -10.64
C GLU A 227 -19.74 -0.80 -9.93
N ARG A 228 -18.93 -0.09 -10.71
CA ARG A 228 -17.71 0.57 -10.26
C ARG A 228 -18.05 1.40 -9.02
N LEU A 229 -17.43 1.09 -7.89
CA LEU A 229 -17.41 1.98 -6.73
C LEU A 229 -17.07 3.38 -7.25
N GLU A 230 -17.86 4.39 -6.92
CA GLU A 230 -17.57 5.76 -7.39
C GLU A 230 -16.12 6.09 -7.05
N SER A 231 -15.27 6.19 -8.07
CA SER A 231 -13.87 6.52 -7.92
C SER A 231 -13.78 7.91 -7.30
N PHE A 232 -13.07 8.04 -6.19
CA PHE A 232 -12.90 9.33 -5.56
C PHE A 232 -11.73 10.06 -6.23
N ASP A 233 -12.04 11.15 -6.95
CA ASP A 233 -11.07 11.92 -7.72
C ASP A 233 -10.57 13.13 -6.93
N ILE A 234 -9.24 13.26 -6.81
CA ILE A 234 -8.59 14.45 -6.25
C ILE A 234 -7.91 15.20 -7.38
N SER A 235 -8.38 16.42 -7.70
CA SER A 235 -7.69 17.29 -8.64
C SER A 235 -6.48 17.97 -7.99
N ILE A 236 -5.33 17.95 -8.67
CA ILE A 236 -4.07 18.54 -8.19
C ILE A 236 -3.89 19.93 -8.77
N GLU A 237 -4.23 20.95 -7.98
CA GLU A 237 -4.17 22.36 -8.39
C GLU A 237 -2.75 22.94 -8.31
N PRO A 238 -2.39 23.94 -9.19
CA PRO A 238 -1.02 24.46 -9.29
C PRO A 238 -0.43 25.01 -8.01
N ASP A 239 -1.21 25.74 -7.22
CA ASP A 239 -0.73 26.54 -6.07
C ASP A 239 -0.96 25.85 -4.70
N GLN A 240 -1.40 24.59 -4.73
CA GLN A 240 -1.70 23.82 -3.52
C GLN A 240 -0.67 22.73 -3.27
N ARG A 241 -0.52 22.32 -2.01
CA ARG A 241 0.24 21.14 -1.60
C ARG A 241 -0.68 20.09 -1.05
N TYR A 242 -0.31 18.84 -1.27
CA TYR A 242 -1.11 17.69 -0.93
C TYR A 242 -0.31 16.70 -0.08
N TYR A 243 -0.95 16.16 0.94
CA TYR A 243 -0.51 14.96 1.63
C TYR A 243 -1.58 13.89 1.41
N ILE A 244 -1.20 12.79 0.76
CA ILE A 244 -2.15 11.79 0.26
C ILE A 244 -1.73 10.41 0.77
N ASN A 245 -2.69 9.69 1.36
CA ASN A 245 -2.52 8.34 1.84
C ASN A 245 -3.42 7.40 1.03
N PRO A 246 -2.87 6.36 0.37
CA PRO A 246 -3.65 5.43 -0.43
C PRO A 246 -4.45 4.41 0.41
N GLY A 247 -4.31 4.43 1.73
CA GLY A 247 -4.79 3.36 2.58
C GLY A 247 -3.82 2.19 2.63
N SER A 248 -4.31 0.99 2.84
CA SER A 248 -3.50 -0.22 2.96
C SER A 248 -3.94 -1.27 1.95
N VAL A 249 -2.97 -1.90 1.31
CA VAL A 249 -3.21 -3.10 0.50
C VAL A 249 -3.54 -4.28 1.39
N GLY A 250 -2.73 -4.52 2.43
CA GLY A 250 -2.75 -5.78 3.17
C GLY A 250 -3.58 -5.79 4.44
N GLN A 251 -3.82 -4.62 5.06
CA GLN A 251 -4.60 -4.52 6.30
C GLN A 251 -5.38 -3.20 6.35
N PRO A 252 -6.44 -3.02 5.55
CA PRO A 252 -7.27 -1.82 5.54
C PRO A 252 -7.89 -1.54 6.92
N ARG A 253 -8.05 -0.24 7.27
CA ARG A 253 -8.63 0.21 8.54
C ARG A 253 -9.70 1.28 8.36
N ASP A 254 -10.31 1.33 7.21
CA ASP A 254 -11.38 2.27 6.86
C ASP A 254 -12.78 1.65 6.95
N GLY A 255 -12.88 0.44 7.51
CA GLY A 255 -14.14 -0.30 7.66
C GLY A 255 -14.53 -1.08 6.39
N ILE A 256 -13.69 -1.08 5.36
CA ILE A 256 -13.92 -1.79 4.10
C ILE A 256 -12.79 -2.82 3.93
N PRO A 257 -13.10 -4.13 4.00
CA PRO A 257 -12.10 -5.19 3.93
C PRO A 257 -11.65 -5.47 2.49
N MET A 258 -11.21 -4.45 1.78
CA MET A 258 -10.70 -4.52 0.40
C MET A 258 -9.32 -3.89 0.33
N ALA A 259 -8.44 -4.42 -0.53
CA ALA A 259 -7.12 -3.83 -0.76
C ALA A 259 -7.26 -2.42 -1.36
N SER A 260 -6.67 -1.42 -0.69
CA SER A 260 -6.77 -0.02 -1.10
C SER A 260 -5.50 0.42 -1.82
N TYR A 261 -5.66 1.13 -2.94
CA TYR A 261 -4.56 1.68 -3.73
C TYR A 261 -5.00 2.97 -4.45
N MET A 262 -4.04 3.70 -5.00
CA MET A 262 -4.34 4.89 -5.79
C MET A 262 -3.63 4.88 -7.14
N ILE A 263 -4.22 5.56 -8.11
CA ILE A 263 -3.61 5.85 -9.41
C ILE A 263 -3.47 7.36 -9.54
N TYR A 264 -2.26 7.84 -9.77
CA TYR A 264 -2.02 9.26 -10.08
C TYR A 264 -1.76 9.43 -11.58
N ASP A 265 -2.66 10.13 -12.26
CA ASP A 265 -2.48 10.55 -13.65
C ASP A 265 -1.83 11.94 -13.70
N THR A 266 -0.56 11.99 -14.13
CA THR A 266 0.21 13.24 -14.17
C THR A 266 -0.26 14.18 -15.28
N VAL A 267 -0.94 13.67 -16.31
CA VAL A 267 -1.50 14.47 -17.43
C VAL A 267 -2.83 15.08 -17.03
N ALA A 268 -3.75 14.24 -16.54
CA ALA A 268 -5.03 14.69 -16.01
C ALA A 268 -4.88 15.49 -14.70
N LYS A 269 -3.73 15.36 -14.02
CA LYS A 269 -3.47 15.91 -12.67
C LYS A 269 -4.51 15.47 -11.65
N LYS A 270 -4.87 14.19 -11.71
CA LYS A 270 -5.87 13.58 -10.83
C LYS A 270 -5.32 12.36 -10.12
N VAL A 271 -5.72 12.20 -8.88
CA VAL A 271 -5.48 10.99 -8.09
C VAL A 271 -6.81 10.28 -7.89
N TYR A 272 -6.85 9.01 -8.29
CA TYR A 272 -8.01 8.13 -8.18
C TYR A 272 -7.77 7.15 -7.04
N LEU A 273 -8.74 7.01 -6.13
CA LEU A 273 -8.73 5.98 -5.10
C LEU A 273 -9.51 4.77 -5.59
N GLU A 274 -8.88 3.63 -5.54
CA GLU A 274 -9.42 2.36 -6.02
C GLU A 274 -9.32 1.28 -4.94
N LYS A 275 -10.14 0.24 -5.05
CA LYS A 275 -10.13 -0.91 -4.15
C LYS A 275 -10.22 -2.21 -4.95
N ALA A 276 -9.56 -3.26 -4.45
CA ALA A 276 -9.62 -4.60 -5.01
C ALA A 276 -10.13 -5.60 -3.96
N GLU A 277 -11.06 -6.44 -4.36
CA GLU A 277 -11.51 -7.59 -3.56
C GLU A 277 -10.44 -8.69 -3.59
N TYR A 278 -10.28 -9.41 -2.49
CA TYR A 278 -9.35 -10.54 -2.39
C TYR A 278 -9.94 -11.65 -1.50
N ASP A 279 -9.32 -12.82 -1.50
CA ASP A 279 -9.74 -13.95 -0.66
C ASP A 279 -9.44 -13.69 0.83
N ILE A 280 -10.34 -12.97 1.49
CA ILE A 280 -10.24 -12.61 2.91
C ILE A 280 -10.24 -13.84 3.80
N GLU A 281 -11.10 -14.85 3.51
CA GLU A 281 -11.20 -16.05 4.33
C GLU A 281 -9.95 -16.93 4.20
N GLY A 282 -9.36 -17.01 3.01
CA GLY A 282 -8.08 -17.67 2.80
C GLY A 282 -6.95 -17.00 3.58
N VAL A 283 -6.86 -15.68 3.57
CA VAL A 283 -5.88 -14.91 4.37
C VAL A 283 -6.12 -15.13 5.86
N ARG A 284 -7.37 -15.03 6.32
CA ARG A 284 -7.76 -15.27 7.71
C ARG A 284 -7.32 -16.65 8.17
N LYS A 285 -7.63 -17.68 7.39
CA LYS A 285 -7.25 -19.09 7.68
C LYS A 285 -5.73 -19.22 7.82
N LYS A 286 -4.95 -18.68 6.89
CA LYS A 286 -3.48 -18.70 6.93
C LYS A 286 -2.91 -18.02 8.18
N ILE A 287 -3.48 -16.87 8.61
CA ILE A 287 -3.08 -16.19 9.85
C ILE A 287 -3.29 -17.09 11.07
N LEU A 288 -4.43 -17.77 11.15
CA LEU A 288 -4.75 -18.69 12.24
C LEU A 288 -3.86 -19.96 12.24
N GLU A 289 -3.62 -20.54 11.06
CA GLU A 289 -2.73 -21.70 10.89
C GLU A 289 -1.27 -21.37 11.27
N ALA A 290 -0.84 -20.13 11.07
CA ALA A 290 0.48 -19.65 11.50
C ALA A 290 0.55 -19.36 13.01
N ALA A 291 -0.52 -19.62 13.76
CA ALA A 291 -0.65 -19.31 15.19
C ALA A 291 -0.36 -17.85 15.53
N LEU A 292 -0.66 -16.94 14.62
CA LEU A 292 -0.61 -15.50 14.88
C LEU A 292 -1.84 -15.05 15.71
N PRO A 293 -1.78 -13.88 16.36
CA PRO A 293 -2.87 -13.40 17.21
C PRO A 293 -4.22 -13.34 16.46
N PHE A 294 -5.27 -13.82 17.13
CA PHE A 294 -6.64 -13.89 16.58
C PHE A 294 -7.20 -12.53 16.14
N ASP A 295 -6.81 -11.46 16.84
CA ASP A 295 -7.24 -10.10 16.45
C ASP A 295 -6.70 -9.67 15.07
N LEU A 296 -5.53 -10.17 14.63
CA LEU A 296 -5.03 -9.92 13.27
C LEU A 296 -5.94 -10.56 12.22
N ALA A 297 -6.41 -11.78 12.47
CA ALA A 297 -7.35 -12.48 11.59
C ALA A 297 -8.72 -11.75 11.54
N ASN A 298 -9.19 -11.20 12.67
CA ASN A 298 -10.45 -10.46 12.71
C ASN A 298 -10.36 -9.09 12.02
N ARG A 299 -9.23 -8.40 12.14
CA ARG A 299 -9.01 -7.10 11.48
C ARG A 299 -9.13 -7.20 9.96
N ILE A 300 -8.62 -8.27 9.36
CA ILE A 300 -8.74 -8.50 7.91
C ILE A 300 -10.21 -8.58 7.49
N VAL A 301 -11.04 -9.28 8.27
CA VAL A 301 -12.48 -9.45 7.97
C VAL A 301 -13.28 -8.16 8.16
N SER A 302 -12.92 -7.38 9.16
CA SER A 302 -13.69 -6.18 9.52
C SER A 302 -13.15 -4.88 8.88
N GLY A 303 -11.96 -4.92 8.31
CA GLY A 303 -11.31 -3.71 7.76
C GLY A 303 -10.94 -2.68 8.83
N ILE A 304 -10.49 -3.12 10.05
CA ILE A 304 -10.18 -2.24 11.20
C ILE A 304 -8.80 -2.50 11.81
#